data_9372587caf4191e9da7c27a93fb661ea
#
_entry.id   9372587caf4191e9da7c27a93fb661ea
#
_cell.length_a   1.000
_cell.length_b   1.000
_cell.length_c   1.000
_cell.angle_alpha   90.00
_cell.angle_beta   90.00
_cell.angle_gamma   90.00
#
_symmetry.space_group_name_H-M   'P 1'
#
loop_
_entity.id
_entity.type
_entity.pdbx_description
1 polymer ?
#
loop_
_entity_poly.entity_id
_entity_poly.type
_entity_poly.pdbx_seq_one_letter_code
_entity_poly.pdbx_strand_id
1 'polypeptide(L)'
;MSSSILKMVGYWNNFEAYHEDKYIWPQELVQDKPVENFDKIAKYLETGIPAIYWKGYSACRICGKTLGTKCLTDGTWIWPEKLEHYILEHNVRLPEEFIDHMKRCRWMIVRFKIANYDKIEVKSQLSNH
;
A
#
# COMPACT_ATOMS: atom_id res chain seq x y z
N MET A 1 -26.38 -5.99 3.04
CA MET A 1 -25.11 -5.35 3.39
C MET A 1 -24.31 -5.01 2.16
N SER A 2 -23.86 -3.82 2.12
CA SER A 2 -23.00 -3.42 1.02
C SER A 2 -21.65 -4.10 1.14
N SER A 3 -21.01 -4.33 0.01
CA SER A 3 -19.66 -4.84 -0.03
C SER A 3 -18.70 -3.78 0.49
N SER A 4 -17.59 -4.22 1.06
CA SER A 4 -16.53 -3.32 1.47
C SER A 4 -15.75 -2.87 0.26
N ILE A 5 -15.46 -1.58 0.19
CA ILE A 5 -14.63 -1.01 -0.86
C ILE A 5 -13.31 -0.60 -0.24
N LEU A 6 -12.24 -1.20 -0.73
CA LEU A 6 -10.90 -0.88 -0.25
C LEU A 6 -10.22 0.06 -1.24
N LYS A 7 -9.50 1.01 -0.70
CA LYS A 7 -8.71 1.95 -1.51
C LYS A 7 -7.32 1.38 -1.71
N MET A 8 -6.86 1.36 -2.94
CA MET A 8 -5.54 0.82 -3.28
C MET A 8 -4.45 1.85 -3.06
N VAL A 9 -3.34 1.43 -2.48
CA VAL A 9 -2.16 2.25 -2.35
C VAL A 9 -0.93 1.38 -2.54
N GLY A 10 0.09 1.93 -3.20
CA GLY A 10 1.34 1.22 -3.42
C GLY A 10 1.32 0.27 -4.62
N TYR A 11 0.34 0.38 -5.49
CA TYR A 11 0.29 -0.40 -6.72
C TYR A 11 0.81 0.48 -7.84
N TRP A 12 2.09 0.30 -8.14
CA TRP A 12 2.83 1.20 -9.02
C TRP A 12 2.88 0.70 -10.44
N ASN A 13 3.11 1.62 -11.36
CA ASN A 13 3.50 1.25 -12.70
C ASN A 13 4.88 0.60 -12.68
N ASN A 14 5.17 -0.22 -13.69
CA ASN A 14 6.50 -0.80 -13.84
C ASN A 14 6.77 -1.08 -15.32
N PHE A 15 8.05 -1.23 -15.64
CA PHE A 15 8.47 -1.36 -17.03
C PHE A 15 8.08 -2.68 -17.67
N GLU A 16 7.85 -3.70 -16.88
CA GLU A 16 7.54 -5.03 -17.39
C GLU A 16 6.05 -5.25 -17.60
N ALA A 17 5.24 -4.44 -16.96
CA ALA A 17 3.80 -4.58 -17.02
C ALA A 17 3.21 -3.73 -18.15
N TYR A 18 1.99 -4.04 -18.49
CA TYR A 18 1.23 -3.20 -19.39
C TYR A 18 1.07 -1.82 -18.76
N HIS A 19 1.45 -0.79 -19.51
CA HIS A 19 1.37 0.58 -19.02
C HIS A 19 -0.06 1.07 -18.97
N GLU A 20 -0.51 1.38 -17.79
CA GLU A 20 -1.81 2.00 -17.62
C GLU A 20 -1.60 3.40 -17.04
N ASP A 21 -2.12 4.39 -17.71
CA ASP A 21 -1.97 5.78 -17.27
C ASP A 21 -2.54 6.03 -15.88
N LYS A 22 -3.35 5.13 -15.41
CA LYS A 22 -3.98 5.26 -14.11
C LYS A 22 -3.07 4.92 -12.93
N TYR A 23 -1.89 4.43 -13.17
CA TYR A 23 -0.94 4.15 -12.08
C TYR A 23 0.23 5.10 -12.13
N ILE A 24 0.66 5.56 -10.98
CA ILE A 24 1.79 6.44 -10.87
C ILE A 24 3.07 5.62 -10.72
N TRP A 25 4.20 6.19 -11.11
CA TRP A 25 5.50 5.58 -10.88
C TRP A 25 5.98 5.95 -9.49
N PRO A 26 6.51 5.00 -8.70
CA PRO A 26 6.94 5.35 -7.35
C PRO A 26 8.07 6.37 -7.33
N GLN A 27 8.90 6.41 -8.39
CA GLN A 27 9.97 7.38 -8.49
C GLN A 27 9.47 8.82 -8.46
N GLU A 28 8.23 9.05 -8.86
CA GLU A 28 7.64 10.39 -8.85
C GLU A 28 7.31 10.86 -7.44
N LEU A 29 7.32 9.96 -6.48
CA LEU A 29 6.97 10.26 -5.09
C LEU A 29 8.17 10.23 -4.15
N VAL A 30 9.36 10.00 -4.68
CA VAL A 30 10.59 10.03 -3.88
C VAL A 30 10.89 11.46 -3.47
N GLN A 31 11.23 11.65 -2.20
CA GLN A 31 11.63 12.96 -1.70
C GLN A 31 13.04 12.93 -1.14
N ASP A 32 13.65 14.11 -0.97
CA ASP A 32 15.04 14.21 -0.54
C ASP A 32 15.27 13.83 0.92
N LYS A 33 14.24 13.93 1.73
CA LYS A 33 14.34 13.68 3.15
C LYS A 33 13.55 12.44 3.52
N PRO A 34 13.87 11.80 4.65
CA PRO A 34 13.03 10.72 5.15
C PRO A 34 11.58 11.19 5.29
N VAL A 35 10.66 10.28 5.04
CA VAL A 35 9.24 10.56 5.17
C VAL A 35 8.92 10.84 6.63
N GLU A 36 8.14 11.88 6.89
CA GLU A 36 7.72 12.19 8.24
C GLU A 36 6.98 11.02 8.86
N ASN A 37 7.34 10.68 10.10
CA ASN A 37 6.78 9.53 10.81
C ASN A 37 7.04 8.20 10.14
N PHE A 38 8.17 8.07 9.42
CA PHE A 38 8.48 6.86 8.65
C PHE A 38 8.44 5.60 9.50
N ASP A 39 8.89 5.68 10.74
CA ASP A 39 8.90 4.54 11.65
C ASP A 39 7.49 4.08 12.01
N LYS A 40 6.60 5.01 12.27
CA LYS A 40 5.20 4.71 12.58
C LYS A 40 4.47 4.18 11.35
N ILE A 41 4.74 4.78 10.21
CA ILE A 41 4.15 4.34 8.93
C ILE A 41 4.59 2.91 8.63
N ALA A 42 5.89 2.64 8.72
CA ALA A 42 6.42 1.31 8.41
C ALA A 42 5.81 0.25 9.31
N LYS A 43 5.71 0.54 10.59
CA LYS A 43 5.11 -0.40 11.52
C LYS A 43 3.63 -0.65 11.23
N TYR A 44 2.91 0.42 10.89
CA TYR A 44 1.50 0.30 10.51
C TYR A 44 1.35 -0.62 9.29
N LEU A 45 2.16 -0.39 8.28
CA LEU A 45 2.09 -1.17 7.05
C LEU A 45 2.42 -2.64 7.27
N GLU A 46 3.46 -2.93 8.04
CA GLU A 46 3.86 -4.33 8.26
C GLU A 46 2.88 -5.12 9.12
N THR A 47 2.05 -4.43 9.90
CA THR A 47 1.07 -5.10 10.75
C THR A 47 -0.30 -5.26 10.09
N GLY A 48 -0.40 -4.97 8.81
CA GLY A 48 -1.65 -5.15 8.09
C GLY A 48 -2.16 -6.58 8.12
N ILE A 49 -3.44 -6.74 7.89
CA ILE A 49 -4.10 -8.04 7.91
C ILE A 49 -4.01 -8.65 6.50
N PRO A 50 -3.51 -9.89 6.36
CA PRO A 50 -3.44 -10.51 5.03
C PRO A 50 -4.81 -10.60 4.38
N ALA A 51 -4.90 -10.17 3.13
CA ALA A 51 -6.17 -10.13 2.40
C ALA A 51 -6.14 -10.94 1.12
N ILE A 52 -5.14 -10.72 0.28
CA ILE A 52 -5.04 -11.37 -1.03
C ILE A 52 -3.63 -11.93 -1.19
N TYR A 53 -3.53 -13.13 -1.74
CA TYR A 53 -2.24 -13.77 -2.00
C TYR A 53 -1.97 -13.80 -3.51
N TRP A 54 -0.74 -13.50 -3.89
CA TRP A 54 -0.30 -13.56 -5.28
C TRP A 54 0.32 -14.91 -5.59
N LYS A 55 0.42 -15.20 -6.90
CA LYS A 55 1.25 -16.29 -7.37
C LYS A 55 2.61 -15.69 -7.70
N GLY A 56 3.56 -15.82 -6.81
CA GLY A 56 4.90 -15.30 -7.02
C GLY A 56 5.14 -14.03 -6.22
N TYR A 57 6.32 -13.49 -6.40
CA TYR A 57 6.79 -12.33 -5.64
C TYR A 57 6.70 -11.07 -6.46
N SER A 58 6.41 -9.97 -5.78
CA SER A 58 6.57 -8.66 -6.40
C SER A 58 8.01 -8.19 -6.21
N ALA A 59 8.42 -7.21 -6.99
CA ALA A 59 9.74 -6.63 -6.88
C ALA A 59 9.63 -5.12 -6.73
N CYS A 60 10.56 -4.53 -6.00
CA CYS A 60 10.62 -3.08 -5.87
C CYS A 60 10.84 -2.44 -7.23
N ARG A 61 10.00 -1.47 -7.58
CA ARG A 61 10.08 -0.78 -8.87
C ARG A 61 11.25 0.19 -8.96
N ILE A 62 11.96 0.39 -7.86
CA ILE A 62 13.10 1.30 -7.81
C ILE A 62 14.42 0.54 -7.79
N CYS A 63 14.57 -0.43 -6.89
CA CYS A 63 15.83 -1.16 -6.74
C CYS A 63 15.78 -2.63 -7.16
N GLY A 64 14.62 -3.15 -7.50
CA GLY A 64 14.48 -4.53 -7.97
C GLY A 64 14.48 -5.60 -6.88
N LYS A 65 14.60 -5.21 -5.62
CA LYS A 65 14.61 -6.16 -4.52
C LYS A 65 13.29 -6.94 -4.48
N THR A 66 13.38 -8.24 -4.27
CA THR A 66 12.19 -9.08 -4.11
C THR A 66 11.44 -8.69 -2.84
N LEU A 67 10.15 -8.44 -2.99
CA LEU A 67 9.28 -8.07 -1.88
C LEU A 67 8.34 -9.23 -1.54
N GLY A 68 7.12 -8.94 -1.13
CA GLY A 68 6.23 -9.97 -0.64
C GLY A 68 5.36 -10.63 -1.70
N THR A 69 4.47 -11.48 -1.25
CA THR A 69 3.60 -12.28 -2.11
C THR A 69 2.12 -12.06 -1.84
N LYS A 70 1.78 -11.11 -1.00
CA LYS A 70 0.38 -10.90 -0.63
C LYS A 70 0.06 -9.42 -0.47
N CYS A 71 -1.22 -9.13 -0.36
CA CYS A 71 -1.70 -7.80 -0.01
C CYS A 71 -2.15 -7.78 1.43
N LEU A 72 -1.97 -6.64 2.07
CA LEU A 72 -2.38 -6.41 3.44
C LEU A 72 -3.45 -5.31 3.48
N THR A 73 -4.26 -5.33 4.51
CA THR A 73 -5.34 -4.35 4.64
C THR A 73 -5.52 -3.92 6.08
N ASP A 74 -6.06 -2.74 6.27
CA ASP A 74 -6.52 -2.26 7.56
C ASP A 74 -8.05 -2.19 7.62
N GLY A 75 -8.72 -2.69 6.57
CA GLY A 75 -10.18 -2.65 6.47
C GLY A 75 -10.69 -1.49 5.65
N THR A 76 -9.87 -0.50 5.37
CA THR A 76 -10.23 0.67 4.58
C THR A 76 -9.32 0.78 3.35
N TRP A 77 -8.04 0.52 3.54
CA TRP A 77 -7.02 0.58 2.49
C TRP A 77 -6.44 -0.81 2.27
N ILE A 78 -5.89 -1.04 1.08
CA ILE A 78 -5.18 -2.28 0.77
C ILE A 78 -3.88 -1.93 0.07
N TRP A 79 -2.81 -2.61 0.44
CA TRP A 79 -1.47 -2.35 -0.08
C TRP A 79 -0.70 -3.65 -0.24
N PRO A 80 0.31 -3.67 -1.12
CA PRO A 80 1.14 -4.86 -1.25
C PRO A 80 2.04 -5.03 -0.04
N GLU A 81 2.28 -6.27 0.31
CA GLU A 81 3.19 -6.61 1.41
C GLU A 81 4.55 -5.96 1.18
N LYS A 82 5.14 -5.45 2.24
CA LYS A 82 6.44 -4.76 2.22
C LYS A 82 6.43 -3.41 1.51
N LEU A 83 5.28 -2.78 1.47
CA LEU A 83 5.21 -1.39 1.00
C LEU A 83 6.14 -0.49 1.82
N GLU A 84 6.38 -0.82 3.09
CA GLU A 84 7.29 -0.06 3.94
C GLU A 84 8.70 0.02 3.37
N HIS A 85 9.11 -0.92 2.54
CA HIS A 85 10.40 -0.87 1.87
C HIS A 85 10.58 0.44 1.08
N TYR A 86 9.52 0.87 0.38
CA TYR A 86 9.57 2.11 -0.39
C TYR A 86 9.73 3.33 0.51
N ILE A 87 9.12 3.31 1.68
CA ILE A 87 9.20 4.43 2.61
C ILE A 87 10.57 4.47 3.28
N LEU A 88 11.06 3.33 3.74
CA LEU A 88 12.30 3.25 4.50
C LEU A 88 13.54 3.36 3.62
N GLU A 89 13.54 2.71 2.45
CA GLU A 89 14.73 2.64 1.61
C GLU A 89 14.77 3.69 0.51
N HIS A 90 13.62 4.23 0.13
CA HIS A 90 13.54 5.11 -1.02
C HIS A 90 12.82 6.44 -0.75
N ASN A 91 12.46 6.71 0.48
CA ASN A 91 11.78 7.96 0.85
C ASN A 91 10.55 8.26 -0.01
N VAL A 92 9.82 7.23 -0.40
CA VAL A 92 8.59 7.38 -1.17
C VAL A 92 7.48 7.84 -0.23
N ARG A 93 6.83 8.93 -0.57
CA ARG A 93 5.70 9.41 0.23
C ARG A 93 4.41 8.75 -0.21
N LEU A 94 3.54 8.52 0.73
CA LEU A 94 2.22 7.94 0.48
C LEU A 94 1.17 9.06 0.39
N PRO A 95 -0.02 8.75 -0.16
CA PRO A 95 -1.08 9.75 -0.24
C PRO A 95 -1.42 10.31 1.14
N GLU A 96 -1.62 11.61 1.22
CA GLU A 96 -1.93 12.25 2.49
C GLU A 96 -3.22 11.70 3.11
N GLU A 97 -4.18 11.36 2.28
CA GLU A 97 -5.42 10.77 2.74
C GLU A 97 -5.18 9.50 3.55
N PHE A 98 -4.23 8.67 3.11
CA PHE A 98 -3.87 7.45 3.82
C PHE A 98 -3.13 7.78 5.12
N ILE A 99 -2.21 8.72 5.07
CA ILE A 99 -1.47 9.14 6.28
C ILE A 99 -2.44 9.71 7.31
N ASP A 100 -3.39 10.51 6.90
CA ASP A 100 -4.40 11.06 7.80
C ASP A 100 -5.25 9.96 8.43
N HIS A 101 -5.56 8.93 7.64
CA HIS A 101 -6.29 7.78 8.14
C HIS A 101 -5.49 7.05 9.23
N MET A 102 -4.19 6.84 9.00
CA MET A 102 -3.32 6.21 9.98
C MET A 102 -3.28 7.02 11.28
N LYS A 103 -3.19 8.34 11.17
CA LYS A 103 -3.17 9.22 12.34
C LYS A 103 -4.47 9.13 13.13
N ARG A 104 -5.61 9.12 12.43
CA ARG A 104 -6.91 8.98 13.09
C ARG A 104 -7.03 7.64 13.81
N CYS A 105 -6.38 6.61 13.29
CA CYS A 105 -6.34 5.29 13.89
C CYS A 105 -5.26 5.15 14.97
N ARG A 106 -4.57 6.25 15.30
CA ARG A 106 -3.48 6.28 16.27
C ARG A 106 -2.38 5.29 15.93
N TRP A 107 -2.11 5.14 14.62
CA TRP A 107 -1.07 4.27 14.09
C TRP A 107 -1.26 2.80 14.47
N MET A 108 -2.52 2.39 14.67
CA MET A 108 -2.84 1.02 15.05
C MET A 108 -3.89 0.45 14.13
N ILE A 109 -3.76 -0.84 13.83
CA ILE A 109 -4.76 -1.56 13.06
C ILE A 109 -5.55 -2.43 14.02
N VAL A 110 -6.85 -2.19 14.08
CA VAL A 110 -7.72 -3.00 14.91
C VAL A 110 -7.99 -4.31 14.17
N ARG A 111 -7.61 -5.41 14.78
CA ARG A 111 -7.83 -6.70 14.16
C ARG A 111 -9.31 -7.02 14.22
N PHE A 112 -9.85 -7.38 13.08
CA PHE A 112 -11.26 -7.70 12.95
C PHE A 112 -11.39 -8.94 12.08
N LYS A 113 -12.54 -9.58 12.18
CA LYS A 113 -12.79 -10.78 11.41
C LYS A 113 -13.33 -10.37 10.04
N ILE A 114 -12.54 -10.57 9.03
CA ILE A 114 -12.97 -10.31 7.66
C ILE A 114 -13.49 -11.62 7.10
N ALA A 115 -14.80 -11.69 6.89
CA ALA A 115 -15.43 -12.94 6.52
C ALA A 115 -15.48 -13.20 5.01
N ASN A 116 -15.49 -12.18 4.19
CA ASN A 116 -15.79 -12.35 2.76
C ASN A 116 -14.90 -11.47 1.88
N TYR A 117 -13.63 -11.87 1.76
CA TYR A 117 -12.71 -11.13 0.89
C TYR A 117 -13.15 -11.15 -0.58
N ASP A 118 -13.84 -12.20 -1.00
CA ASP A 118 -14.31 -12.31 -2.38
C ASP A 118 -15.33 -11.24 -2.75
N LYS A 119 -15.88 -10.55 -1.78
CA LYS A 119 -16.84 -9.48 -2.01
C LYS A 119 -16.27 -8.09 -1.84
N ILE A 120 -14.97 -7.99 -1.69
CA ILE A 120 -14.29 -6.71 -1.51
C ILE A 120 -13.96 -6.12 -2.87
N GLU A 121 -14.41 -4.90 -3.09
CA GLU A 121 -14.08 -4.17 -4.30
C GLU A 121 -12.89 -3.27 -4.01
N VAL A 122 -11.91 -3.30 -4.89
CA VAL A 122 -10.70 -2.51 -4.72
C VAL A 122 -10.78 -1.27 -5.59
N LYS A 123 -10.70 -0.12 -4.96
CA LYS A 123 -10.81 1.16 -5.65
C LYS A 123 -9.42 1.77 -5.81
N SER A 124 -9.11 2.19 -7.03
CA SER A 124 -7.82 2.77 -7.34
C SER A 124 -7.61 4.16 -6.73
N GLN A 125 -6.37 4.46 -6.41
CA GLN A 125 -5.92 5.70 -5.80
C GLN A 125 -5.34 6.69 -6.80
N LEU A 126 -5.71 6.59 -8.03
CA LEU A 126 -5.07 7.32 -9.14
C LEU A 126 -4.89 8.80 -8.97
N SER A 127 -5.87 9.42 -8.38
CA SER A 127 -5.91 10.87 -8.34
C SER A 127 -5.34 11.46 -7.05
N ASN A 128 -4.77 10.65 -6.18
CA ASN A 128 -4.39 11.11 -4.84
C ASN A 128 -2.91 11.38 -4.67
N HIS A 129 -2.31 11.91 -5.70
CA HIS A 129 -0.88 12.22 -5.62
C HIS A 129 -0.59 13.60 -6.13
#